data_848b0efa2671bb7420b8b8bbd02a56b0
#
_entry.id   848b0efa2671bb7420b8b8bbd02a56b0
#
_cell.length_a   1.000
_cell.length_b   1.000
_cell.length_c   1.000
_cell.angle_alpha   90.00
_cell.angle_beta   90.00
_cell.angle_gamma   90.00
#
_symmetry.space_group_name_H-M   'P 1'
#
loop_
_entity.id
_entity.type
_entity.pdbx_description
1 polymer ?
#
loop_
_entity_poly.entity_id
_entity_poly.type
_entity_poly.pdbx_seq_one_letter_code
_entity_poly.pdbx_strand_id
1 'polypeptide(L)'
;MDMCKQQRELKRHWRAAAIERRKRTSADQRREAGRLLAEHALEASLIRPRSTVAAFASMGSEISMMPLLEAMFDTDCRVLVPRLGAGMEVGWSELNGLDDLRDQRNADGSINTHRPQEPENAAEGPEVLTSAELIIVPAFAVDEHGFRLGRG
;
A
#
# COMPACT_ATOMS: atom_id res chain seq x y z
N MET A 1 8.30 35.40 0.61
CA MET A 1 7.40 34.23 0.78
C MET A 1 8.24 33.03 1.19
N ASP A 2 7.80 32.31 2.21
CA ASP A 2 8.53 31.16 2.74
C ASP A 2 8.48 30.02 1.72
N MET A 3 9.61 29.63 1.13
CA MET A 3 9.74 28.53 0.17
C MET A 3 9.14 27.22 0.71
N CYS A 4 9.27 26.97 2.00
CA CYS A 4 8.72 25.76 2.65
C CYS A 4 7.19 25.77 2.63
N LYS A 5 6.56 26.91 2.77
CA LYS A 5 5.10 27.06 2.70
C LYS A 5 4.60 26.83 1.27
N GLN A 6 5.28 27.40 0.29
CA GLN A 6 4.95 27.23 -1.12
C GLN A 6 5.07 25.77 -1.58
N GLN A 7 6.13 25.08 -1.16
CA GLN A 7 6.28 23.64 -1.47
C GLN A 7 5.18 22.78 -0.83
N ARG A 8 4.77 23.09 0.40
CA ARG A 8 3.67 22.37 1.08
C ARG A 8 2.34 22.56 0.35
N GLU A 9 2.06 23.78 -0.09
CA GLU A 9 0.84 24.09 -0.86
C GLU A 9 0.83 23.38 -2.22
N LEU A 10 1.97 23.36 -2.91
CA LEU A 10 2.12 22.66 -4.18
C LEU A 10 1.89 21.13 -4.02
N LYS A 11 2.51 20.51 -3.02
CA LYS A 11 2.31 19.08 -2.71
C LYS A 11 0.85 18.77 -2.38
N ARG A 12 0.18 19.65 -1.62
CA ARG A 12 -1.25 19.50 -1.31
C ARG A 12 -2.10 19.56 -2.57
N HIS A 13 -1.82 20.50 -3.47
CA HIS A 13 -2.51 20.63 -4.75
C HIS A 13 -2.36 19.36 -5.60
N TRP A 14 -1.15 18.83 -5.76
CA TRP A 14 -0.89 17.62 -6.52
C TRP A 14 -1.56 16.38 -5.92
N ARG A 15 -1.59 16.27 -4.59
CA ARG A 15 -2.32 15.18 -3.91
C ARG A 15 -3.82 15.24 -4.20
N ALA A 16 -4.41 16.42 -4.09
CA ALA A 16 -5.83 16.62 -4.37
C ALA A 16 -6.17 16.27 -5.83
N ALA A 17 -5.36 16.72 -6.78
CA ALA A 17 -5.55 16.41 -8.20
C ALA A 17 -5.43 14.90 -8.48
N ALA A 18 -4.48 14.21 -7.84
CA ALA A 18 -4.32 12.76 -7.97
C ALA A 18 -5.52 12.00 -7.40
N ILE A 19 -6.04 12.41 -6.24
CA ILE A 19 -7.24 11.81 -5.63
C ILE A 19 -8.45 11.99 -6.54
N GLU A 20 -8.68 13.19 -7.07
CA GLU A 20 -9.81 13.45 -7.98
C GLU A 20 -9.71 12.62 -9.25
N ARG A 21 -8.52 12.44 -9.81
CA ARG A 21 -8.29 11.57 -10.96
C ARG A 21 -8.64 10.11 -10.62
N ARG A 22 -8.18 9.60 -9.49
CA ARG A 22 -8.44 8.22 -9.06
C ARG A 22 -9.93 7.96 -8.79
N LYS A 23 -10.65 8.91 -8.24
CA LYS A 23 -12.10 8.81 -8.00
C LYS A 23 -12.92 8.59 -9.28
N ARG A 24 -12.40 8.99 -10.44
CA ARG A 24 -13.03 8.79 -11.74
C ARG A 24 -12.87 7.36 -12.26
N THR A 25 -12.03 6.55 -11.67
CA THR A 25 -11.83 5.16 -12.05
C THR A 25 -12.92 4.28 -11.43
N SER A 26 -13.41 3.30 -12.19
CA SER A 26 -14.31 2.28 -11.68
C SER A 26 -13.57 1.21 -10.87
N ALA A 27 -14.30 0.43 -10.07
CA ALA A 27 -13.74 -0.72 -9.37
C ALA A 27 -13.13 -1.73 -10.36
N ASP A 28 -13.77 -1.95 -11.53
CA ASP A 28 -13.26 -2.85 -12.56
C ASP A 28 -11.94 -2.36 -13.16
N GLN A 29 -11.85 -1.06 -13.46
CA GLN A 29 -10.60 -0.47 -13.94
C GLN A 29 -9.47 -0.60 -12.93
N ARG A 30 -9.74 -0.44 -11.63
CA ARG A 30 -8.74 -0.62 -10.57
C ARG A 30 -8.31 -2.08 -10.42
N ARG A 31 -9.23 -3.03 -10.56
CA ARG A 31 -8.90 -4.47 -10.55
C ARG A 31 -8.04 -4.85 -11.76
N GLU A 32 -8.42 -4.39 -12.95
CA GLU A 32 -7.65 -4.67 -14.17
C GLU A 32 -6.26 -4.05 -14.11
N ALA A 33 -6.12 -2.83 -13.63
CA ALA A 33 -4.81 -2.22 -13.39
C ALA A 33 -3.97 -3.02 -12.39
N GLY A 34 -4.60 -3.55 -11.33
CA GLY A 34 -3.93 -4.43 -10.36
C GLY A 34 -3.48 -5.76 -10.96
N ARG A 35 -4.29 -6.34 -11.85
CA ARG A 35 -3.92 -7.55 -12.59
C ARG A 35 -2.70 -7.30 -13.48
N LEU A 36 -2.71 -6.22 -14.24
CA LEU A 36 -1.58 -5.82 -15.09
C LEU A 36 -0.32 -5.52 -14.27
N LEU A 37 -0.47 -4.87 -13.11
CA LEU A 37 0.63 -4.62 -12.19
C LEU A 37 1.29 -5.93 -11.73
N ALA A 38 0.49 -6.93 -11.35
CA ALA A 38 0.99 -8.24 -10.94
C ALA A 38 1.73 -8.94 -12.09
N GLU A 39 1.15 -8.91 -13.29
CA GLU A 39 1.73 -9.49 -14.49
C GLU A 39 3.10 -8.87 -14.82
N HIS A 40 3.18 -7.54 -14.85
CA HIS A 40 4.45 -6.82 -15.10
C HIS A 40 5.49 -7.07 -14.00
N ALA A 41 5.08 -7.14 -12.74
CA ALA A 41 5.99 -7.42 -11.63
C ALA A 41 6.62 -8.83 -11.74
N LEU A 42 5.83 -9.82 -12.16
CA LEU A 42 6.31 -11.19 -12.41
C LEU A 42 7.22 -11.25 -13.64
N GLU A 43 6.82 -10.64 -14.75
CA GLU A 43 7.62 -10.58 -15.98
C GLU A 43 8.97 -9.90 -15.76
N ALA A 44 8.99 -8.83 -14.98
CA ALA A 44 10.22 -8.12 -14.63
C ALA A 44 11.05 -8.81 -13.54
N SER A 45 10.63 -9.98 -13.07
CA SER A 45 11.29 -10.74 -11.98
C SER A 45 11.49 -9.94 -10.70
N LEU A 46 10.57 -9.02 -10.40
CA LEU A 46 10.62 -8.23 -9.16
C LEU A 46 10.23 -9.04 -7.94
N ILE A 47 9.35 -10.04 -8.12
CA ILE A 47 8.91 -10.93 -7.06
C ILE A 47 9.68 -12.24 -7.18
N ARG A 48 10.59 -12.45 -6.23
CA ARG A 48 11.40 -13.67 -6.18
C ARG A 48 10.69 -14.72 -5.31
N PRO A 49 10.56 -15.97 -5.77
CA PRO A 49 9.95 -17.02 -4.99
C PRO A 49 10.59 -17.17 -3.59
N ARG A 50 9.79 -17.39 -2.59
CA ARG A 50 10.19 -17.60 -1.19
C ARG A 50 10.97 -16.44 -0.57
N SER A 51 10.86 -15.24 -1.16
CA SER A 51 11.43 -14.01 -0.59
C SER A 51 10.47 -13.38 0.41
N THR A 52 10.98 -12.42 1.17
CA THR A 52 10.16 -11.55 2.01
C THR A 52 9.86 -10.26 1.25
N VAL A 53 8.58 -9.92 1.13
CA VAL A 53 8.10 -8.71 0.44
C VAL A 53 7.24 -7.91 1.40
N ALA A 54 7.56 -6.63 1.55
CA ALA A 54 6.68 -5.69 2.24
C ALA A 54 5.77 -5.00 1.22
N ALA A 55 4.47 -5.03 1.46
CA ALA A 55 3.45 -4.48 0.57
C ALA A 55 2.41 -3.72 1.39
N PHE A 56 1.27 -3.41 0.81
CA PHE A 56 0.16 -2.73 1.50
C PHE A 56 -1.18 -3.24 0.98
N ALA A 57 -2.22 -3.07 1.77
CA ALA A 57 -3.61 -3.28 1.34
C ALA A 57 -4.17 -1.97 0.76
N SER A 58 -4.80 -2.05 -0.41
CA SER A 58 -5.37 -0.89 -1.09
C SER A 58 -6.47 -0.23 -0.26
N MET A 59 -6.52 1.08 -0.32
CA MET A 59 -7.58 1.89 0.31
C MET A 59 -8.31 2.73 -0.73
N GLY A 60 -9.64 2.82 -0.58
CA GLY A 60 -10.46 3.72 -1.38
C GLY A 60 -10.26 3.54 -2.88
N SER A 61 -9.79 4.58 -3.55
CA SER A 61 -9.59 4.59 -5.00
C SER A 61 -8.19 4.19 -5.46
N GLU A 62 -7.39 3.58 -4.60
CA GLU A 62 -6.09 3.04 -4.99
C GLU A 62 -6.22 1.86 -5.97
N ILE A 63 -5.16 1.60 -6.74
CA ILE A 63 -5.07 0.40 -7.56
C ILE A 63 -5.28 -0.84 -6.69
N SER A 64 -5.95 -1.87 -7.20
CA SER A 64 -6.13 -3.10 -6.44
C SER A 64 -4.81 -3.84 -6.27
N MET A 65 -4.40 -4.02 -5.02
CA MET A 65 -3.20 -4.82 -4.67
C MET A 65 -3.50 -6.32 -4.59
N MET A 66 -4.77 -6.73 -4.63
CA MET A 66 -5.17 -8.13 -4.47
C MET A 66 -4.47 -9.08 -5.45
N PRO A 67 -4.43 -8.80 -6.78
CA PRO A 67 -3.76 -9.71 -7.72
C PRO A 67 -2.25 -9.85 -7.44
N LEU A 68 -1.60 -8.78 -7.00
CA LEU A 68 -0.18 -8.81 -6.69
C LEU A 68 0.09 -9.59 -5.38
N LEU A 69 -0.75 -9.41 -4.37
CA LEU A 69 -0.68 -10.18 -3.13
C LEU A 69 -0.91 -11.68 -3.39
N GLU A 70 -1.89 -12.04 -4.24
CA GLU A 70 -2.12 -13.42 -4.68
C GLU A 70 -0.87 -14.00 -5.34
N ALA A 71 -0.25 -13.26 -6.27
CA ALA A 71 0.97 -13.69 -6.94
C ALA A 71 2.13 -13.93 -5.96
N MET A 72 2.23 -13.13 -4.90
CA MET A 72 3.22 -13.34 -3.85
C MET A 72 2.97 -14.64 -3.07
N PHE A 73 1.71 -14.93 -2.71
CA PHE A 73 1.36 -16.19 -2.04
C PHE A 73 1.57 -17.41 -2.94
N ASP A 74 1.22 -17.31 -4.22
CA ASP A 74 1.44 -18.38 -5.20
C ASP A 74 2.92 -18.72 -5.41
N THR A 75 3.80 -17.80 -5.07
CA THR A 75 5.26 -17.99 -5.11
C THR A 75 5.89 -18.21 -3.74
N ASP A 76 5.09 -18.54 -2.73
CA ASP A 76 5.53 -18.81 -1.36
C ASP A 76 6.30 -17.65 -0.69
N CYS A 77 5.99 -16.40 -1.06
CA CYS A 77 6.58 -15.24 -0.41
C CYS A 77 6.05 -15.06 1.00
N ARG A 78 6.92 -14.60 1.89
CA ARG A 78 6.51 -14.03 3.17
C ARG A 78 6.07 -12.58 2.92
N VAL A 79 4.81 -12.26 3.20
CA VAL A 79 4.23 -10.94 2.94
C VAL A 79 4.06 -10.17 4.23
N LEU A 80 4.64 -8.97 4.29
CA LEU A 80 4.49 -8.04 5.39
C LEU A 80 3.61 -6.87 4.95
N VAL A 81 2.66 -6.48 5.78
CA VAL A 81 1.79 -5.32 5.53
C VAL A 81 1.82 -4.36 6.71
N PRO A 82 1.60 -3.04 6.49
CA PRO A 82 1.57 -2.08 7.57
C PRO A 82 0.43 -2.35 8.54
N ARG A 83 0.72 -2.23 9.83
CA ARG A 83 -0.28 -2.20 10.88
C ARG A 83 -0.11 -0.92 11.69
N LEU A 84 -1.14 -0.07 11.66
CA LEU A 84 -1.10 1.21 12.34
C LEU A 84 -1.44 1.03 13.82
N GLY A 85 -0.53 1.46 14.70
CA GLY A 85 -0.78 1.53 16.13
C GLY A 85 -1.76 2.64 16.52
N ALA A 86 -1.92 2.86 17.81
CA ALA A 86 -2.79 3.90 18.36
C ALA A 86 -2.28 5.32 18.12
N GLY A 87 -1.00 5.49 17.76
CA GLY A 87 -0.34 6.76 17.43
C GLY A 87 0.05 6.85 15.96
N MET A 88 1.17 7.51 15.69
CA MET A 88 1.75 7.62 14.34
C MET A 88 2.75 6.49 14.04
N GLU A 89 2.88 5.54 14.93
CA GLU A 89 3.78 4.41 14.75
C GLU A 89 3.20 3.43 13.72
N VAL A 90 4.05 3.05 12.77
CA VAL A 90 3.74 2.01 11.79
C VAL A 90 4.51 0.76 12.14
N GLY A 91 3.79 -0.27 12.58
CA GLY A 91 4.32 -1.62 12.68
C GLY A 91 4.11 -2.39 11.38
N TRP A 92 4.67 -3.57 11.30
CA TRP A 92 4.56 -4.47 10.16
C TRP A 92 4.10 -5.84 10.64
N SER A 93 3.10 -6.37 10.00
CA SER A 93 2.52 -7.65 10.38
C SER A 93 2.55 -8.62 9.22
N GLU A 94 2.84 -9.89 9.51
CA GLU A 94 2.80 -10.93 8.50
C GLU A 94 1.36 -11.23 8.10
N LEU A 95 1.14 -11.26 6.80
CA LEU A 95 -0.13 -11.63 6.20
C LEU A 95 -0.05 -13.11 5.77
N ASN A 96 -0.92 -13.95 6.30
CA ASN A 96 -0.91 -15.39 6.00
C ASN A 96 -1.83 -15.78 4.83
N GLY A 97 -2.66 -14.86 4.38
CA GLY A 97 -3.58 -15.04 3.26
C GLY A 97 -4.44 -13.80 3.09
N LEU A 98 -5.13 -13.67 1.96
CA LEU A 98 -5.97 -12.49 1.69
C LEU A 98 -7.16 -12.38 2.64
N ASP A 99 -7.66 -13.50 3.11
CA ASP A 99 -8.74 -13.61 4.08
C ASP A 99 -8.33 -13.25 5.52
N ASP A 100 -7.04 -13.05 5.78
CA ASP A 100 -6.54 -12.48 7.04
C ASP A 100 -6.79 -10.98 7.18
N LEU A 101 -7.03 -10.28 6.08
CA LEU A 101 -7.28 -8.84 6.09
C LEU A 101 -8.63 -8.52 6.71
N ARG A 102 -8.63 -7.70 7.77
CA ARG A 102 -9.81 -7.29 8.52
C ARG A 102 -10.00 -5.79 8.45
N ASP A 103 -11.26 -5.37 8.28
CA ASP A 103 -11.64 -3.97 8.42
C ASP A 103 -11.34 -3.48 9.83
N GLN A 104 -10.73 -2.32 9.93
CA GLN A 104 -10.56 -1.62 11.19
C GLN A 104 -11.85 -0.89 11.56
N ARG A 105 -12.23 -0.92 12.84
CA ARG A 105 -13.49 -0.36 13.32
C ARG A 105 -13.26 0.83 14.23
N ASN A 106 -14.20 1.76 14.18
CA ASN A 106 -14.34 2.85 15.14
C ASN A 106 -14.88 2.33 16.47
N ALA A 107 -14.84 3.18 17.50
CA ALA A 107 -15.38 2.84 18.83
C ALA A 107 -16.89 2.50 18.82
N ASP A 108 -17.65 3.04 17.85
CA ASP A 108 -19.09 2.76 17.66
C ASP A 108 -19.37 1.47 16.88
N GLY A 109 -18.34 0.73 16.48
CA GLY A 109 -18.43 -0.51 15.71
C GLY A 109 -18.53 -0.34 14.19
N SER A 110 -18.64 0.88 13.69
CA SER A 110 -18.62 1.16 12.25
C SER A 110 -17.23 0.91 11.64
N ILE A 111 -17.19 0.62 10.33
CA ILE A 111 -15.93 0.45 9.63
C ILE A 111 -15.20 1.79 9.52
N ASN A 112 -13.92 1.82 9.88
CA ASN A 112 -13.09 3.00 9.71
C ASN A 112 -12.52 3.04 8.29
N THR A 113 -13.13 3.83 7.42
CA THR A 113 -12.73 3.98 6.02
C THR A 113 -11.42 4.76 5.83
N HIS A 114 -10.87 5.34 6.89
CA HIS A 114 -9.60 6.06 6.87
C HIS A 114 -8.39 5.20 7.26
N ARG A 115 -8.64 3.93 7.61
CA ARG A 115 -7.59 2.96 7.94
C ARG A 115 -7.60 1.79 6.96
N PRO A 116 -6.42 1.29 6.56
CA PRO A 116 -6.34 0.10 5.73
C PRO A 116 -6.84 -1.12 6.50
N GLN A 117 -7.22 -2.17 5.77
CA GLN A 117 -7.41 -3.48 6.36
C GLN A 117 -6.08 -3.99 6.92
N GLU A 118 -6.13 -4.66 8.05
CA GLU A 118 -4.97 -5.17 8.76
C GLU A 118 -5.15 -6.65 9.11
N PRO A 119 -4.05 -7.45 9.15
CA PRO A 119 -4.10 -8.79 9.72
C PRO A 119 -4.20 -8.73 11.25
N GLU A 120 -4.65 -9.82 11.85
CA GLU A 120 -4.73 -9.97 13.32
C GLU A 120 -3.37 -10.26 13.97
N ASN A 121 -2.40 -10.74 13.21
CA ASN A 121 -1.07 -11.05 13.71
C ASN A 121 -0.43 -9.83 14.37
N ALA A 122 0.39 -10.09 15.39
CA ALA A 122 1.10 -9.04 16.09
C ALA A 122 2.01 -8.25 15.15
N ALA A 123 2.07 -6.93 15.36
CA ALA A 123 2.98 -6.08 14.62
C ALA A 123 4.40 -6.19 15.17
N GLU A 124 5.36 -6.21 14.25
CA GLU A 124 6.78 -6.06 14.52
C GLU A 124 7.21 -4.62 14.23
N GLY A 125 8.34 -4.20 14.78
CA GLY A 125 8.90 -2.89 14.52
C GLY A 125 9.48 -2.75 13.11
N PRO A 126 9.92 -1.53 12.73
CA PRO A 126 10.44 -1.27 11.39
C PRO A 126 11.69 -2.07 11.02
N GLU A 127 12.41 -2.61 11.99
CA GLU A 127 13.60 -3.46 11.80
C GLU A 127 13.27 -4.74 11.01
N VAL A 128 12.05 -5.23 11.03
CA VAL A 128 11.63 -6.40 10.22
C VAL A 128 11.78 -6.16 8.73
N LEU A 129 11.71 -4.90 8.29
CA LEU A 129 11.91 -4.52 6.89
C LEU A 129 13.32 -4.79 6.37
N THR A 130 14.30 -4.97 7.25
CA THR A 130 15.66 -5.34 6.83
C THR A 130 15.72 -6.73 6.20
N SER A 131 14.73 -7.58 6.47
CA SER A 131 14.58 -8.89 5.83
C SER A 131 13.86 -8.85 4.49
N ALA A 132 13.24 -7.73 4.13
CA ALA A 132 12.50 -7.59 2.89
C ALA A 132 13.44 -7.38 1.70
N GLU A 133 13.28 -8.19 0.66
CA GLU A 133 14.01 -8.04 -0.60
C GLU A 133 13.33 -7.02 -1.53
N LEU A 134 12.05 -6.77 -1.33
CA LEU A 134 11.25 -5.81 -2.08
C LEU A 134 10.30 -5.09 -1.12
N ILE A 135 10.19 -3.78 -1.27
CA ILE A 135 9.23 -2.95 -0.54
C ILE A 135 8.37 -2.21 -1.55
N ILE A 136 7.06 -2.45 -1.52
CA ILE A 136 6.08 -1.81 -2.40
C ILE A 136 5.33 -0.77 -1.59
N VAL A 137 5.40 0.47 -2.03
CA VAL A 137 4.79 1.61 -1.33
C VAL A 137 3.77 2.33 -2.21
N PRO A 138 2.65 2.79 -1.63
CA PRO A 138 1.69 3.60 -2.36
C PRO A 138 2.27 4.99 -2.65
N ALA A 139 1.89 5.58 -3.77
CA ALA A 139 2.25 6.93 -4.13
C ALA A 139 1.12 7.62 -4.91
N PHE A 140 1.00 8.93 -4.78
CA PHE A 140 0.11 9.73 -5.62
C PHE A 140 0.73 10.04 -6.99
N ALA A 141 2.03 10.21 -7.02
CA ALA A 141 2.81 10.46 -8.22
C ALA A 141 4.26 10.03 -8.02
N VAL A 142 4.92 9.71 -9.12
CA VAL A 142 6.36 9.44 -9.17
C VAL A 142 6.91 10.23 -10.35
N ASP A 143 8.04 10.88 -10.18
CA ASP A 143 8.73 11.60 -11.26
C ASP A 143 9.73 10.70 -12.00
N GLU A 144 10.32 11.24 -13.06
CA GLU A 144 11.31 10.53 -13.90
C GLU A 144 12.61 10.18 -13.15
N HIS A 145 12.88 10.82 -12.00
CA HIS A 145 14.05 10.56 -11.17
C HIS A 145 13.75 9.57 -10.02
N GLY A 146 12.52 9.08 -9.92
CA GLY A 146 12.10 8.16 -8.88
C GLY A 146 11.65 8.81 -7.56
N PHE A 147 11.55 10.15 -7.49
CA PHE A 147 10.96 10.80 -6.33
C PHE A 147 9.46 10.59 -6.29
N ARG A 148 8.96 10.16 -5.13
CA ARG A 148 7.54 9.90 -4.96
C ARG A 148 6.83 10.95 -4.10
N LEU A 149 5.61 11.25 -4.46
CA LEU A 149 4.68 12.03 -3.65
C LEU A 149 3.73 11.06 -2.94
N GLY A 150 3.95 10.84 -1.66
CA GLY A 150 3.09 10.04 -0.80
C GLY A 150 2.14 10.90 0.04
N ARG A 151 1.45 10.27 1.00
CA ARG A 151 0.52 10.94 1.92
C ARG A 151 1.20 11.94 2.86
N GLY A 152 2.47 11.75 3.15
CA GLY A 152 3.24 12.57 4.09
C GLY A 152 3.44 11.92 5.43
#